data_90e483130437ffd767e5402fad8215fd
#
_entry.id   90e483130437ffd767e5402fad8215fd
#
_cell.length_a   1.000
_cell.length_b   1.000
_cell.length_c   1.000
_cell.angle_alpha   90.00
_cell.angle_beta   90.00
_cell.angle_gamma   90.00
#
_symmetry.space_group_name_H-M   'P 1'
#
loop_
_entity.id
_entity.type
_entity.pdbx_description
1 polymer ?
#
loop_
_entity_poly.entity_id
_entity_poly.type
_entity_poly.pdbx_seq_one_letter_code
_entity_poly.pdbx_strand_id
1 'polypeptide(L)'
;MQPALKQGYAVPCFNVFGYEDALAVVKAAEARNASVILAVNLDMTLFMPLEHIIGMLKPLAQSATVPVCLHLDHNYDIPTVIKAIDAGFTSVMYDGSQLPIAENIAGVKQVVEHANNML
;
A
#
# COMPACT_ATOMS: atom_id res chain seq x y z
N MET A 1 12.57 1.98 -1.55
CA MET A 1 13.00 1.12 -0.39
C MET A 1 14.50 0.82 -0.38
N GLN A 2 15.12 0.37 -1.49
CA GLN A 2 16.56 0.04 -1.51
C GLN A 2 17.51 1.15 -1.02
N PRO A 3 17.31 2.46 -1.36
CA PRO A 3 18.15 3.53 -0.81
C PRO A 3 18.06 3.63 0.71
N ALA A 4 16.87 3.50 1.29
CA ALA A 4 16.65 3.56 2.73
C ALA A 4 17.44 2.45 3.45
N LEU A 5 17.38 1.22 2.94
CA LEU A 5 18.13 0.10 3.50
C LEU A 5 19.65 0.34 3.45
N LYS A 6 20.16 0.83 2.30
CA LYS A 6 21.60 1.08 2.10
C LYS A 6 22.13 2.23 2.95
N GLN A 7 21.32 3.25 3.21
CA GLN A 7 21.69 4.48 3.92
C GLN A 7 21.27 4.48 5.39
N GLY A 8 20.55 3.44 5.84
CA GLY A 8 20.18 3.26 7.24
C GLY A 8 19.12 4.23 7.76
N TYR A 9 18.14 4.63 6.92
CA TYR A 9 17.00 5.44 7.36
C TYR A 9 15.66 4.73 7.18
N ALA A 10 14.66 5.10 7.98
CA ALA A 10 13.29 4.59 7.88
C ALA A 10 12.45 5.41 6.90
N VAL A 11 11.53 4.76 6.18
CA VAL A 11 10.48 5.41 5.41
C VAL A 11 9.20 5.39 6.25
N PRO A 12 8.58 6.55 6.58
CA PRO A 12 7.39 6.57 7.40
C PRO A 12 6.18 6.00 6.64
N CYS A 13 5.32 5.29 7.37
CA CYS A 13 4.08 4.71 6.88
C CYS A 13 2.92 5.26 7.70
N PHE A 14 1.94 5.90 7.05
CA PHE A 14 0.79 6.51 7.70
C PHE A 14 -0.51 5.89 7.18
N ASN A 15 -1.37 5.45 8.08
CA ASN A 15 -2.74 5.10 7.74
C ASN A 15 -3.49 6.37 7.33
N VAL A 16 -4.21 6.29 6.21
CA VAL A 16 -5.04 7.38 5.69
C VAL A 16 -6.47 6.88 5.50
N PHE A 17 -7.43 7.74 5.80
CA PHE A 17 -8.86 7.41 5.77
C PHE A 17 -9.65 8.30 4.80
N GLY A 18 -9.01 9.29 4.19
CA GLY A 18 -9.63 10.21 3.24
C GLY A 18 -8.60 10.99 2.45
N TYR A 19 -9.11 11.93 1.62
CA TYR A 19 -8.24 12.76 0.78
C TYR A 19 -7.45 13.78 1.60
N GLU A 20 -8.08 14.36 2.62
CA GLU A 20 -7.52 15.47 3.39
C GLU A 20 -6.31 15.03 4.21
N ASP A 21 -6.39 13.88 4.87
CA ASP A 21 -5.28 13.34 5.64
C ASP A 21 -4.17 12.81 4.73
N ALA A 22 -4.52 12.14 3.62
CA ALA A 22 -3.54 11.73 2.61
C ALA A 22 -2.80 12.94 2.02
N LEU A 23 -3.51 14.02 1.68
CA LEU A 23 -2.92 15.26 1.19
C LEU A 23 -1.98 15.89 2.22
N ALA A 24 -2.38 15.93 3.49
CA ALA A 24 -1.56 16.48 4.58
C ALA A 24 -0.24 15.69 4.73
N VAL A 25 -0.31 14.36 4.67
CA VAL A 25 0.87 13.47 4.73
C VAL A 25 1.80 13.72 3.53
N VAL A 26 1.26 13.79 2.31
CA VAL A 26 2.06 14.06 1.11
C VAL A 26 2.71 15.43 1.19
N LYS A 27 1.97 16.48 1.60
CA LYS A 27 2.53 17.83 1.75
C LYS A 27 3.63 17.89 2.80
N ALA A 28 3.50 17.18 3.91
CA ALA A 28 4.56 17.08 4.92
C ALA A 28 5.81 16.36 4.37
N ALA A 29 5.62 15.29 3.59
CA ALA A 29 6.71 14.56 2.94
C ALA A 29 7.44 15.44 1.91
N GLU A 30 6.71 16.20 1.07
CA GLU A 30 7.27 17.15 0.12
C GLU A 30 8.10 18.25 0.84
N ALA A 31 7.56 18.83 1.92
CA ALA A 31 8.25 19.85 2.70
C ALA A 31 9.55 19.34 3.33
N ARG A 32 9.66 18.03 3.57
CA ARG A 32 10.86 17.38 4.12
C ARG A 32 11.73 16.71 3.05
N ASN A 33 11.34 16.77 1.77
CA ASN A 33 11.97 16.04 0.67
C ASN A 33 12.20 14.55 1.01
N ALA A 34 11.17 13.91 1.59
CA ALA A 34 11.23 12.55 2.10
C ALA A 34 10.21 11.65 1.40
N SER A 35 10.58 10.39 1.16
CA SER A 35 9.63 9.38 0.69
C SER A 35 8.62 9.03 1.79
N VAL A 36 7.39 8.63 1.38
CA VAL A 36 6.33 8.27 2.32
C VAL A 36 5.50 7.09 1.80
N ILE A 37 4.93 6.33 2.72
CA ILE A 37 3.95 5.26 2.45
C ILE A 37 2.59 5.73 2.96
N LEU A 38 1.59 5.76 2.08
CA LEU A 38 0.18 5.91 2.43
C LEU A 38 -0.42 4.52 2.56
N ALA A 39 -0.80 4.13 3.77
CA ALA A 39 -1.36 2.83 4.08
C ALA A 39 -2.90 2.89 4.11
N VAL A 40 -3.51 1.96 3.41
CA VAL A 40 -4.95 1.73 3.38
C VAL A 40 -5.22 0.42 4.11
N ASN A 41 -5.87 0.48 5.26
CA ASN A 41 -6.18 -0.69 6.06
C ASN A 41 -7.54 -1.32 5.68
N LEU A 42 -7.84 -2.46 6.29
CA LEU A 42 -9.08 -3.20 6.07
C LEU A 42 -10.33 -2.33 6.34
N ASP A 43 -10.33 -1.52 7.41
CA ASP A 43 -11.48 -0.70 7.78
C ASP A 43 -11.85 0.27 6.66
N MET A 44 -10.87 0.89 6.02
CA MET A 44 -11.11 1.76 4.87
C MET A 44 -11.69 0.99 3.68
N THR A 45 -11.24 -0.24 3.43
CA THR A 45 -11.77 -1.08 2.32
C THR A 45 -13.18 -1.59 2.57
N LEU A 46 -13.60 -1.70 3.83
CA LEU A 46 -14.98 -1.99 4.21
C LEU A 46 -15.90 -0.78 4.05
N PHE A 47 -15.35 0.41 4.23
CA PHE A 47 -16.09 1.67 4.14
C PHE A 47 -16.21 2.18 2.69
N MET A 48 -15.18 1.99 1.87
CA MET A 48 -15.09 2.52 0.50
C MET A 48 -14.57 1.46 -0.48
N PRO A 49 -15.18 1.29 -1.67
CA PRO A 49 -14.66 0.39 -2.70
C PRO A 49 -13.21 0.73 -3.10
N LEU A 50 -12.39 -0.30 -3.37
CA LEU A 50 -10.97 -0.14 -3.75
C LEU A 50 -10.78 0.79 -4.94
N GLU A 51 -11.68 0.75 -5.92
CA GLU A 51 -11.63 1.57 -7.13
C GLU A 51 -11.75 3.08 -6.79
N HIS A 52 -12.55 3.41 -5.78
CA HIS A 52 -12.69 4.79 -5.31
C HIS A 52 -11.46 5.23 -4.50
N ILE A 53 -10.96 4.35 -3.64
CA ILE A 53 -9.74 4.61 -2.86
C ILE A 53 -8.57 4.90 -3.79
N ILE A 54 -8.31 4.02 -4.75
CA ILE A 54 -7.18 4.18 -5.67
C ILE A 54 -7.39 5.37 -6.62
N GLY A 55 -8.64 5.61 -7.06
CA GLY A 55 -9.00 6.77 -7.87
C GLY A 55 -8.71 8.11 -7.18
N MET A 56 -8.80 8.14 -5.85
CA MET A 56 -8.48 9.30 -5.01
C MET A 56 -6.97 9.42 -4.74
N LEU A 57 -6.31 8.34 -4.34
CA LEU A 57 -4.92 8.36 -3.87
C LEU A 57 -3.88 8.32 -5.00
N LYS A 58 -4.17 7.64 -6.12
CA LYS A 58 -3.22 7.49 -7.23
C LYS A 58 -2.87 8.82 -7.90
N PRO A 59 -3.83 9.70 -8.25
CA PRO A 59 -3.51 11.03 -8.78
C PRO A 59 -2.71 11.87 -7.79
N LEU A 60 -3.03 11.80 -6.49
CA LEU A 60 -2.29 12.51 -5.44
C LEU A 60 -0.84 12.02 -5.38
N ALA A 61 -0.61 10.70 -5.36
CA ALA A 61 0.73 10.12 -5.35
C ALA A 61 1.53 10.47 -6.61
N GLN A 62 0.89 10.46 -7.79
CA GLN A 62 1.53 10.78 -9.06
C GLN A 62 1.91 12.25 -9.20
N SER A 63 1.16 13.18 -8.58
CA SER A 63 1.45 14.62 -8.59
C SER A 63 2.49 15.05 -7.55
N ALA A 64 2.85 14.17 -6.61
CA ALA A 64 3.80 14.47 -5.57
C ALA A 64 5.22 14.63 -6.14
N THR A 65 5.99 15.56 -5.55
CA THR A 65 7.39 15.81 -5.92
C THR A 65 8.38 14.84 -5.27
N VAL A 66 7.88 13.98 -4.36
CA VAL A 66 8.64 12.93 -3.67
C VAL A 66 8.03 11.56 -3.94
N PRO A 67 8.79 10.46 -3.79
CA PRO A 67 8.25 9.12 -3.94
C PRO A 67 7.15 8.82 -2.91
N VAL A 68 5.97 8.43 -3.38
CA VAL A 68 4.82 8.00 -2.57
C VAL A 68 4.48 6.56 -2.91
N CYS A 69 4.46 5.69 -1.89
CA CYS A 69 4.00 4.31 -2.01
C CYS A 69 2.55 4.23 -1.57
N LEU A 70 1.69 3.62 -2.39
CA LEU A 70 0.33 3.26 -2.02
C LEU A 70 0.33 1.81 -1.54
N HIS A 71 0.04 1.60 -0.26
CA HIS A 71 0.13 0.30 0.41
C HIS A 71 -1.24 -0.17 0.90
N LEU A 72 -1.65 -1.38 0.46
CA LEU A 72 -2.77 -2.08 1.09
C LEU A 72 -2.23 -2.83 2.31
N ASP A 73 -2.70 -2.44 3.50
CA ASP A 73 -2.22 -2.92 4.79
C ASP A 73 -3.20 -3.94 5.41
N HIS A 74 -2.66 -5.05 5.93
CA HIS A 74 -3.39 -6.08 6.68
C HIS A 74 -4.69 -6.56 6.01
N ASN A 75 -4.64 -7.14 4.82
CA ASN A 75 -5.81 -7.74 4.21
C ASN A 75 -5.74 -9.27 4.25
N TYR A 76 -6.81 -9.92 4.72
CA TYR A 76 -6.91 -11.37 4.92
C TYR A 76 -7.47 -12.12 3.70
N ASP A 77 -8.05 -11.39 2.74
CA ASP A 77 -8.74 -11.94 1.58
C ASP A 77 -7.88 -11.84 0.32
N ILE A 78 -7.37 -12.97 -0.16
CA ILE A 78 -6.50 -13.03 -1.34
C ILE A 78 -7.13 -12.39 -2.58
N PRO A 79 -8.42 -12.64 -2.93
CA PRO A 79 -9.08 -11.96 -4.04
C PRO A 79 -9.05 -10.42 -3.93
N THR A 80 -9.24 -9.87 -2.73
CA THR A 80 -9.16 -8.42 -2.49
C THR A 80 -7.73 -7.89 -2.65
N VAL A 81 -6.73 -8.63 -2.18
CA VAL A 81 -5.32 -8.27 -2.37
C VAL A 81 -4.94 -8.26 -3.86
N ILE A 82 -5.39 -9.26 -4.62
CA ILE A 82 -5.19 -9.33 -6.08
C ILE A 82 -5.86 -8.14 -6.78
N LYS A 83 -7.11 -7.82 -6.44
CA LYS A 83 -7.80 -6.63 -6.98
C LYS A 83 -7.06 -5.33 -6.67
N ALA A 84 -6.44 -5.21 -5.49
CA ALA A 84 -5.66 -4.03 -5.15
C ALA A 84 -4.41 -3.89 -6.03
N ILE A 85 -3.71 -5.00 -6.32
CA ILE A 85 -2.59 -5.03 -7.27
C ILE A 85 -3.06 -4.56 -8.64
N ASP A 86 -4.14 -5.15 -9.16
CA ASP A 86 -4.70 -4.82 -10.48
C ASP A 86 -5.18 -3.36 -10.57
N ALA A 87 -5.72 -2.81 -9.47
CA ALA A 87 -6.12 -1.41 -9.37
C ALA A 87 -4.95 -0.43 -9.36
N GLY A 88 -3.73 -0.88 -9.04
CA GLY A 88 -2.52 -0.08 -9.08
C GLY A 88 -1.96 0.34 -7.72
N PHE A 89 -2.27 -0.38 -6.65
CA PHE A 89 -1.49 -0.30 -5.42
C PHE A 89 -0.05 -0.73 -5.71
N THR A 90 0.92 0.01 -5.18
CA THR A 90 2.35 -0.24 -5.41
C THR A 90 2.97 -1.17 -4.39
N SER A 91 2.21 -1.51 -3.36
CA SER A 91 2.58 -2.47 -2.30
C SER A 91 1.31 -3.05 -1.68
N VAL A 92 1.34 -4.32 -1.31
CA VAL A 92 0.23 -5.00 -0.64
C VAL A 92 0.75 -5.90 0.46
N MET A 93 -0.06 -6.09 1.51
CA MET A 93 0.18 -7.07 2.56
C MET A 93 -1.01 -8.03 2.66
N TYR A 94 -0.78 -9.28 2.22
CA TYR A 94 -1.65 -10.38 2.60
C TYR A 94 -1.28 -10.83 4.02
N ASP A 95 -2.25 -10.84 4.92
CA ASP A 95 -2.04 -11.22 6.31
C ASP A 95 -2.63 -12.60 6.61
N GLY A 96 -1.81 -13.64 6.44
CA GLY A 96 -2.14 -15.02 6.82
C GLY A 96 -1.68 -15.39 8.24
N SER A 97 -1.39 -14.41 9.12
CA SER A 97 -0.79 -14.65 10.45
C SER A 97 -1.63 -15.53 11.38
N GLN A 98 -2.94 -15.57 11.18
CA GLN A 98 -3.87 -16.41 11.95
C GLN A 98 -4.01 -17.83 11.39
N LEU A 99 -3.43 -18.12 10.22
CA LEU A 99 -3.50 -19.43 9.57
C LEU A 99 -2.32 -20.32 9.97
N PRO A 100 -2.45 -21.66 9.81
CA PRO A 100 -1.31 -22.55 9.85
C PRO A 100 -0.21 -22.11 8.88
N ILE A 101 1.06 -22.27 9.26
CA ILE A 101 2.18 -21.72 8.49
C ILE A 101 2.20 -22.19 7.02
N ALA A 102 1.78 -23.42 6.75
CA ALA A 102 1.72 -23.94 5.38
C ALA A 102 0.68 -23.20 4.51
N GLU A 103 -0.46 -22.85 5.10
CA GLU A 103 -1.53 -22.10 4.43
C GLU A 103 -1.13 -20.64 4.22
N ASN A 104 -0.49 -20.02 5.22
CA ASN A 104 0.06 -18.67 5.08
C ASN A 104 1.09 -18.60 3.95
N ILE A 105 2.05 -19.54 3.90
CA ILE A 105 3.04 -19.62 2.83
C ILE A 105 2.37 -19.76 1.46
N ALA A 106 1.35 -20.63 1.34
CA ALA A 106 0.63 -20.84 0.08
C ALA A 106 -0.09 -19.55 -0.38
N GLY A 107 -0.75 -18.84 0.55
CA GLY A 107 -1.41 -17.57 0.25
C GLY A 107 -0.43 -16.47 -0.18
N VAL A 108 0.66 -16.28 0.56
CA VAL A 108 1.71 -15.32 0.19
C VAL A 108 2.29 -15.64 -1.19
N LYS A 109 2.56 -16.92 -1.48
CA LYS A 109 3.09 -17.35 -2.78
C LYS A 109 2.14 -16.98 -3.91
N GLN A 110 0.84 -17.22 -3.76
CA GLN A 110 -0.17 -16.87 -4.75
C GLN A 110 -0.18 -15.37 -5.06
N VAL A 111 -0.11 -14.52 -4.02
CA VAL A 111 -0.09 -13.06 -4.17
C VAL A 111 1.19 -12.60 -4.87
N VAL A 112 2.35 -13.14 -4.48
CA VAL A 112 3.65 -12.81 -5.08
C VAL A 112 3.71 -13.22 -6.55
N GLU A 113 3.21 -14.41 -6.89
CA GLU A 113 3.15 -14.88 -8.29
C GLU A 113 2.30 -13.95 -9.15
N HIS A 114 1.13 -13.49 -8.63
CA HIS A 114 0.29 -12.53 -9.35
C HIS A 114 1.00 -11.18 -9.52
N ALA A 115 1.60 -10.63 -8.46
CA ALA A 115 2.29 -9.36 -8.52
C ALA A 115 3.47 -9.36 -9.52
N ASN A 116 4.24 -10.46 -9.58
CA ASN A 116 5.36 -10.59 -10.51
C ASN A 116 4.93 -10.66 -11.98
N ASN A 117 3.72 -11.13 -12.27
CA ASN A 117 3.17 -11.16 -13.63
C ASN A 117 2.70 -9.78 -14.12
N MET A 118 2.60 -8.78 -13.22
CA MET A 118 2.19 -7.40 -13.54
C MET A 118 3.37 -6.44 -13.77
N LEU A 119 4.60 -6.89 -13.50
CA LEU A 119 5.84 -6.13 -13.69
C LEU A 119 6.46 -6.40 -15.07
#